data_65f0e7ed81a1d7d85d69a31ae8e0b23d
#
_entry.id   65f0e7ed81a1d7d85d69a31ae8e0b23d
#
_cell.length_a   1.000
_cell.length_b   1.000
_cell.length_c   1.000
_cell.angle_alpha   90.00
_cell.angle_beta   90.00
_cell.angle_gamma   90.00
#
_symmetry.space_group_name_H-M   'P 1'
#
loop_
_entity.id
_entity.type
_entity.pdbx_description
1 polymer ?
#
loop_
_entity_poly.entity_id
_entity_poly.type
_entity_poly.pdbx_seq_one_letter_code
_entity_poly.pdbx_strand_id
1 'polypeptide(L)'
;MSKNSSGRGHWKNPSRIRLDPDNSFGFVYLIVNLLTGQRYIGKKQYHQYRKGVRTRPSDWRTYTSSSRTLNEDMNRQGKCNFHFEILAEFNTRGGLVYGETHLQHVCNVLTEQLEDDERLFYNRFIDKIRFIPKEFMTAKQKKKVMSRVLEDFR
;
A
#
# COMPACT_ATOMS: atom_id res chain seq x y z
N MET A 1 -10.03 -11.77 -20.73
CA MET A 1 -8.69 -11.37 -20.68
C MET A 1 -8.50 -9.89 -20.48
N SER A 2 -7.96 -9.51 -19.44
CA SER A 2 -8.03 -8.13 -19.15
C SER A 2 -6.72 -7.45 -19.48
N LYS A 3 -6.78 -6.55 -20.42
CA LYS A 3 -5.71 -5.63 -20.71
C LYS A 3 -5.35 -4.80 -19.47
N ASN A 4 -6.26 -4.72 -18.51
CA ASN A 4 -6.07 -3.92 -17.30
C ASN A 4 -5.13 -4.56 -16.27
N SER A 5 -5.04 -5.89 -16.21
CA SER A 5 -4.13 -6.54 -15.29
C SER A 5 -2.68 -6.31 -15.69
N SER A 6 -2.37 -6.31 -16.99
CA SER A 6 -1.01 -6.03 -17.46
C SER A 6 -0.61 -4.58 -17.21
N GLY A 7 -1.58 -3.65 -17.24
CA GLY A 7 -1.33 -2.23 -16.98
C GLY A 7 -1.04 -1.91 -15.52
N ARG A 8 -1.41 -2.80 -14.59
CA ARG A 8 -1.18 -2.63 -13.16
C ARG A 8 -0.06 -3.51 -12.60
N GLY A 9 0.58 -4.31 -13.45
CA GLY A 9 1.54 -5.29 -12.97
C GLY A 9 0.90 -6.29 -12.02
N HIS A 10 1.52 -6.57 -10.87
CA HIS A 10 1.01 -7.53 -9.90
C HIS A 10 -0.10 -6.99 -8.98
N TRP A 11 -0.44 -5.70 -9.08
CA TRP A 11 -1.41 -5.09 -8.17
C TRP A 11 -2.84 -5.45 -8.54
N LYS A 12 -3.62 -5.89 -7.56
CA LYS A 12 -5.06 -6.10 -7.69
C LYS A 12 -5.81 -4.84 -7.29
N ASN A 13 -6.99 -4.66 -7.85
CA ASN A 13 -7.82 -3.49 -7.59
C ASN A 13 -9.27 -3.92 -7.33
N PRO A 14 -9.53 -4.72 -6.27
CA PRO A 14 -10.87 -5.26 -6.02
C PRO A 14 -11.88 -4.18 -5.66
N SER A 15 -11.46 -3.05 -5.14
CA SER A 15 -12.34 -1.91 -4.84
C SER A 15 -12.72 -1.09 -6.07
N ARG A 16 -12.17 -1.44 -7.24
CA ARG A 16 -12.46 -0.78 -8.52
C ARG A 16 -12.19 0.73 -8.47
N ILE A 17 -11.07 1.10 -7.87
CA ILE A 17 -10.62 2.48 -7.85
C ILE A 17 -10.27 2.89 -9.27
N ARG A 18 -10.69 4.08 -9.68
CA ARG A 18 -10.32 4.62 -10.98
C ARG A 18 -8.90 5.13 -10.93
N LEU A 19 -7.95 4.32 -11.40
CA LEU A 19 -6.53 4.63 -11.35
C LEU A 19 -6.12 5.52 -12.53
N ASP A 20 -5.24 6.46 -12.25
CA ASP A 20 -4.68 7.35 -13.27
C ASP A 20 -3.18 7.53 -13.06
N PRO A 21 -2.36 6.51 -13.41
CA PRO A 21 -0.91 6.56 -13.18
C PRO A 21 -0.20 7.73 -13.86
N ASP A 22 -0.75 8.22 -14.97
CA ASP A 22 -0.11 9.32 -15.70
C ASP A 22 -0.28 10.68 -15.02
N ASN A 23 -1.39 10.90 -14.31
CA ASN A 23 -1.73 12.20 -13.73
C ASN A 23 -1.74 12.21 -12.21
N SER A 24 -1.91 11.07 -11.57
CA SER A 24 -1.90 10.98 -10.10
C SER A 24 -0.47 10.85 -9.58
N PHE A 25 -0.27 11.16 -8.30
CA PHE A 25 1.06 11.09 -7.70
C PHE A 25 1.46 9.65 -7.34
N GLY A 26 0.57 8.92 -6.70
CA GLY A 26 0.86 7.56 -6.25
C GLY A 26 -0.29 6.92 -5.51
N PHE A 27 0.00 5.80 -4.87
CA PHE A 27 -1.04 5.01 -4.19
C PHE A 27 -0.52 4.42 -2.88
N VAL A 28 -1.46 4.21 -1.97
CA VAL A 28 -1.26 3.41 -0.76
C VAL A 28 -1.66 1.98 -1.06
N TYR A 29 -0.87 1.03 -0.61
CA TYR A 29 -1.07 -0.38 -0.95
C TYR A 29 -1.07 -1.27 0.27
N LEU A 30 -1.62 -2.47 0.07
CA LEU A 30 -1.61 -3.57 1.03
C LEU A 30 -0.90 -4.76 0.39
N ILE A 31 0.02 -5.36 1.11
CA ILE A 31 0.61 -6.66 0.75
C ILE A 31 0.28 -7.63 1.88
N VAL A 32 -0.25 -8.81 1.54
CA VAL A 32 -0.63 -9.83 2.51
C VAL A 32 0.11 -11.13 2.21
N ASN A 33 0.74 -11.69 3.23
CA ASN A 33 1.29 -13.05 3.18
C ASN A 33 0.11 -14.01 3.40
N LEU A 34 -0.30 -14.70 2.35
CA LEU A 34 -1.47 -15.58 2.40
C LEU A 34 -1.24 -16.84 3.24
N LEU A 35 0.01 -17.20 3.51
CA LEU A 35 0.33 -18.36 4.34
C LEU A 35 0.22 -18.05 5.84
N THR A 36 0.54 -16.83 6.24
CA THR A 36 0.56 -16.43 7.67
C THR A 36 -0.53 -15.45 8.05
N GLY A 37 -1.06 -14.69 7.10
CA GLY A 37 -1.98 -13.58 7.37
C GLY A 37 -1.27 -12.28 7.68
N GLN A 38 0.05 -12.27 7.83
CA GLN A 38 0.82 -11.04 8.07
C GLN A 38 0.74 -10.12 6.87
N ARG A 39 0.72 -8.80 7.12
CA ARG A 39 0.49 -7.81 6.08
C ARG A 39 1.31 -6.55 6.27
N TYR A 40 1.32 -5.71 5.25
CA TYR A 40 2.11 -4.48 5.22
C TYR A 40 1.32 -3.40 4.50
N ILE A 41 1.27 -2.20 5.10
CA ILE A 41 0.72 -1.01 4.46
C ILE A 41 1.88 -0.10 4.08
N GLY A 42 1.96 0.26 2.80
CA GLY A 42 2.98 1.14 2.29
C GLY A 42 2.44 2.08 1.23
N LYS A 43 3.33 2.89 0.68
CA LYS A 43 3.02 3.80 -0.41
C LYS A 43 4.01 3.65 -1.55
N LYS A 44 3.58 4.01 -2.75
CA LYS A 44 4.45 4.03 -3.93
C LYS A 44 4.01 5.14 -4.86
N GLN A 45 4.96 5.93 -5.33
CA GLN A 45 4.68 6.92 -6.35
C GLN A 45 4.82 6.33 -7.74
N TYR A 46 4.05 6.85 -8.67
CA TYR A 46 4.04 6.36 -10.05
C TYR A 46 5.27 6.77 -10.84
N HIS A 47 5.89 7.91 -10.48
CA HIS A 47 7.05 8.46 -11.20
C HIS A 47 8.17 8.78 -10.24
N GLN A 48 9.37 8.82 -10.80
CA GLN A 48 10.53 9.37 -10.10
C GLN A 48 10.55 10.87 -10.26
N TYR A 49 11.08 11.54 -9.24
CA TYR A 49 11.19 13.02 -9.22
C TYR A 49 12.62 13.40 -8.91
N ARG A 50 13.07 14.48 -9.55
CA ARG A 50 14.37 15.07 -9.26
C ARG A 50 14.17 16.56 -9.06
N LYS A 51 14.56 17.08 -7.89
CA LYS A 51 14.39 18.50 -7.51
C LYS A 51 12.93 18.96 -7.72
N GLY A 52 11.97 18.15 -7.35
CA GLY A 52 10.55 18.46 -7.48
C GLY A 52 9.97 18.31 -8.88
N VAL A 53 10.77 17.89 -9.86
CA VAL A 53 10.34 17.72 -11.24
C VAL A 53 10.19 16.25 -11.58
N ARG A 54 9.05 15.90 -12.13
CA ARG A 54 8.75 14.55 -12.60
C ARG A 54 9.71 14.15 -13.71
N THR A 55 10.31 12.97 -13.60
CA THR A 55 11.27 12.48 -14.61
C THR A 55 10.73 11.28 -15.37
N ARG A 56 10.88 10.08 -14.86
CA ARG A 56 10.51 8.84 -15.56
C ARG A 56 9.58 7.99 -14.71
N PRO A 57 8.87 7.01 -15.30
CA PRO A 57 8.05 6.08 -14.51
C PRO A 57 8.91 5.35 -13.49
N SER A 58 8.32 5.09 -12.32
CA SER A 58 8.93 4.26 -11.30
C SER A 58 8.70 2.78 -11.62
N ASP A 59 9.25 1.90 -10.80
CA ASP A 59 9.04 0.45 -10.87
C ASP A 59 7.77 -0.02 -10.18
N TRP A 60 6.74 0.83 -10.10
CA TRP A 60 5.57 0.58 -9.26
C TRP A 60 4.83 -0.73 -9.59
N ARG A 61 4.85 -1.18 -10.86
CA ARG A 61 4.12 -2.38 -11.26
C ARG A 61 4.66 -3.67 -10.64
N THR A 62 5.94 -3.67 -10.25
CA THR A 62 6.62 -4.84 -9.69
C THR A 62 7.14 -4.60 -8.27
N TYR A 63 6.85 -3.44 -7.70
CA TYR A 63 7.39 -3.04 -6.41
C TYR A 63 6.85 -3.92 -5.27
N THR A 64 7.72 -4.38 -4.39
CA THR A 64 7.39 -5.30 -3.30
C THR A 64 7.68 -4.71 -1.91
N SER A 65 7.68 -3.39 -1.79
CA SER A 65 7.95 -2.65 -0.56
C SER A 65 9.45 -2.49 -0.23
N SER A 66 9.72 -1.66 0.75
CA SER A 66 11.06 -1.50 1.32
C SER A 66 11.27 -2.34 2.59
N SER A 67 10.28 -3.12 3.00
CA SER A 67 10.38 -3.95 4.19
C SER A 67 11.30 -5.14 3.94
N ARG A 68 12.41 -5.18 4.66
CA ARG A 68 13.37 -6.27 4.56
C ARG A 68 12.74 -7.62 4.94
N THR A 69 12.02 -7.66 6.06
CA THR A 69 11.40 -8.89 6.56
C THR A 69 10.36 -9.43 5.58
N LEU A 70 9.52 -8.54 5.05
CA LEU A 70 8.52 -8.93 4.04
C LEU A 70 9.18 -9.53 2.81
N ASN A 71 10.22 -8.87 2.28
CA ASN A 71 10.91 -9.34 1.08
C ASN A 71 11.66 -10.65 1.32
N GLU A 72 12.22 -10.84 2.51
CA GLU A 72 12.85 -12.12 2.88
C GLU A 72 11.82 -13.25 2.90
N ASP A 73 10.66 -13.03 3.49
CA ASP A 73 9.57 -14.02 3.50
C ASP A 73 9.09 -14.31 2.08
N MET A 74 8.96 -13.28 1.24
CA MET A 74 8.53 -13.44 -0.15
C MET A 74 9.52 -14.28 -0.96
N ASN A 75 10.82 -14.04 -0.76
CA ASN A 75 11.86 -14.82 -1.43
C ASN A 75 11.87 -16.28 -0.96
N ARG A 76 11.63 -16.52 0.32
CA ARG A 76 11.63 -17.87 0.90
C ARG A 76 10.37 -18.65 0.58
N GLN A 77 9.21 -17.99 0.62
CA GLN A 77 7.91 -18.65 0.50
C GLN A 77 7.32 -18.62 -0.91
N GLY A 78 7.83 -17.76 -1.78
CA GLY A 78 7.32 -17.59 -3.14
C GLY A 78 6.34 -16.43 -3.26
N LYS A 79 6.55 -15.61 -4.26
CA LYS A 79 5.73 -14.42 -4.54
C LYS A 79 4.25 -14.77 -4.77
N CYS A 80 3.97 -15.96 -5.34
CA CYS A 80 2.60 -16.41 -5.60
C CYS A 80 1.76 -16.57 -4.33
N ASN A 81 2.40 -16.66 -3.17
CA ASN A 81 1.72 -16.76 -1.86
C ASN A 81 1.44 -15.39 -1.23
N PHE A 82 1.64 -14.32 -1.98
CA PHE A 82 1.42 -12.95 -1.52
C PHE A 82 0.35 -12.27 -2.35
N HIS A 83 -0.49 -11.49 -1.68
CA HIS A 83 -1.55 -10.70 -2.29
C HIS A 83 -1.10 -9.24 -2.33
N PHE A 84 -1.22 -8.61 -3.50
CA PHE A 84 -0.85 -7.21 -3.71
C PHE A 84 -2.11 -6.42 -4.09
N GLU A 85 -2.46 -5.41 -3.32
CA GLU A 85 -3.69 -4.66 -3.54
C GLU A 85 -3.47 -3.16 -3.43
N ILE A 86 -4.02 -2.40 -4.38
CA ILE A 86 -4.08 -0.93 -4.31
C ILE A 86 -5.28 -0.54 -3.44
N LEU A 87 -5.04 0.25 -2.40
CA LEU A 87 -6.07 0.67 -1.45
C LEU A 87 -6.65 2.04 -1.77
N ALA A 88 -5.81 3.00 -2.14
CA ALA A 88 -6.23 4.37 -2.42
C ALA A 88 -5.19 5.07 -3.28
N GLU A 89 -5.64 5.92 -4.19
CA GLU A 89 -4.78 6.73 -5.04
C GLU A 89 -4.85 8.19 -4.62
N PHE A 90 -3.73 8.89 -4.72
CA PHE A 90 -3.64 10.29 -4.35
C PHE A 90 -3.01 11.11 -5.46
N ASN A 91 -3.45 12.36 -5.59
CA ASN A 91 -3.00 13.26 -6.65
C ASN A 91 -1.75 14.04 -6.25
N THR A 92 -1.47 14.17 -4.98
CA THR A 92 -0.38 14.99 -4.44
C THR A 92 0.54 14.18 -3.55
N ARG A 93 1.79 14.65 -3.43
CA ARG A 93 2.76 14.07 -2.49
C ARG A 93 2.23 14.12 -1.06
N GLY A 94 1.71 15.28 -0.65
CA GLY A 94 1.17 15.44 0.72
C GLY A 94 0.00 14.50 1.00
N GLY A 95 -0.90 14.35 0.02
CA GLY A 95 -2.03 13.42 0.14
C GLY A 95 -1.57 11.98 0.31
N LEU A 96 -0.59 11.55 -0.49
CA LEU A 96 -0.04 10.20 -0.42
C LEU A 96 0.67 9.95 0.91
N VAL A 97 1.55 10.87 1.33
CA VAL A 97 2.30 10.73 2.59
C VAL A 97 1.36 10.69 3.78
N TYR A 98 0.41 11.62 3.85
CA TYR A 98 -0.55 11.63 4.95
C TYR A 98 -1.48 10.41 4.91
N GLY A 99 -1.94 10.02 3.72
CA GLY A 99 -2.84 8.86 3.56
C GLY A 99 -2.22 7.58 4.09
N GLU A 100 -0.96 7.33 3.77
CA GLU A 100 -0.24 6.16 4.29
C GLU A 100 -0.13 6.21 5.81
N THR A 101 0.40 7.31 6.34
CA THR A 101 0.63 7.46 7.78
C THR A 101 -0.67 7.37 8.58
N HIS A 102 -1.71 8.05 8.11
CA HIS A 102 -3.01 8.03 8.76
C HIS A 102 -3.58 6.60 8.79
N LEU A 103 -3.53 5.90 7.66
CA LEU A 103 -4.02 4.53 7.59
C LEU A 103 -3.24 3.60 8.50
N GLN A 104 -1.92 3.75 8.55
CA GLN A 104 -1.07 2.96 9.45
C GLN A 104 -1.46 3.16 10.91
N HIS A 105 -1.77 4.40 11.32
CA HIS A 105 -2.21 4.68 12.68
C HIS A 105 -3.58 4.10 12.99
N VAL A 106 -4.57 4.33 12.14
CA VAL A 106 -5.93 3.86 12.41
C VAL A 106 -6.05 2.34 12.34
N CYS A 107 -5.16 1.67 11.61
CA CYS A 107 -5.10 0.21 11.57
C CYS A 107 -4.18 -0.38 12.64
N ASN A 108 -3.55 0.45 13.48
CA ASN A 108 -2.68 0.01 14.56
C ASN A 108 -1.57 -0.93 14.11
N VAL A 109 -0.87 -0.56 13.03
CA VAL A 109 0.11 -1.46 12.40
C VAL A 109 1.27 -1.85 13.31
N LEU A 110 1.57 -1.05 14.35
CA LEU A 110 2.66 -1.34 15.27
C LEU A 110 2.26 -2.25 16.44
N THR A 111 0.97 -2.47 16.67
CA THR A 111 0.49 -3.15 17.88
C THR A 111 -0.44 -4.33 17.63
N GLU A 112 -1.09 -4.42 16.46
CA GLU A 112 -2.01 -5.54 16.18
C GLU A 112 -1.26 -6.86 16.08
N GLN A 113 -1.90 -7.92 16.61
CA GLN A 113 -1.34 -9.27 16.65
C GLN A 113 -2.29 -10.27 16.01
N LEU A 114 -1.71 -11.37 15.54
CA LEU A 114 -2.43 -12.58 15.13
C LEU A 114 -2.79 -13.40 16.38
N GLU A 115 -3.59 -14.45 16.19
CA GLU A 115 -4.04 -15.32 17.28
C GLU A 115 -2.87 -15.99 18.04
N ASP A 116 -1.73 -16.19 17.37
CA ASP A 116 -0.54 -16.81 17.94
C ASP A 116 0.43 -15.78 18.56
N ASP A 117 -0.04 -14.57 18.82
CA ASP A 117 0.72 -13.46 19.38
C ASP A 117 1.81 -12.92 18.43
N GLU A 118 1.91 -13.44 17.22
CA GLU A 118 2.79 -12.85 16.20
C GLU A 118 2.21 -11.52 15.72
N ARG A 119 3.08 -10.63 15.26
CA ARG A 119 2.65 -9.33 14.76
C ARG A 119 1.82 -9.50 13.48
N LEU A 120 0.69 -8.81 13.43
CA LEU A 120 -0.15 -8.82 12.23
C LEU A 120 0.52 -8.10 11.07
N PHE A 121 1.28 -7.04 11.36
CA PHE A 121 1.89 -6.22 10.31
C PHE A 121 3.41 -6.34 10.30
N TYR A 122 3.98 -6.36 9.09
CA TYR A 122 5.42 -6.26 8.90
C TYR A 122 5.96 -4.87 9.21
N ASN A 123 5.09 -3.85 9.24
CA ASN A 123 5.48 -2.46 9.52
C ASN A 123 6.17 -2.35 10.88
N ARG A 124 7.29 -1.62 10.93
CA ARG A 124 8.07 -1.45 12.17
C ARG A 124 8.15 -0.02 12.66
N PHE A 125 7.67 0.93 11.86
CA PHE A 125 7.64 2.34 12.22
C PHE A 125 6.54 3.05 11.44
N ILE A 126 6.19 4.25 11.90
CA ILE A 126 5.27 5.15 11.20
C ILE A 126 5.96 6.51 11.14
N ASP A 127 6.03 7.10 9.95
CA ASP A 127 6.65 8.39 9.74
C ASP A 127 5.88 9.53 10.42
N LYS A 128 6.58 10.60 10.77
CA LYS A 128 5.97 11.80 11.33
C LYS A 128 5.37 12.67 10.24
N ILE A 129 4.22 13.28 10.54
CA ILE A 129 3.61 14.29 9.69
C ILE A 129 3.89 15.66 10.28
N ARG A 130 4.49 16.55 9.48
CA ARG A 130 4.87 17.91 9.91
C ARG A 130 4.24 18.98 9.02
N PHE A 131 3.08 18.69 8.44
CA PHE A 131 2.36 19.61 7.58
C PHE A 131 0.86 19.37 7.72
N ILE A 132 0.06 20.34 7.29
CA ILE A 132 -1.40 20.20 7.24
C ILE A 132 -1.76 19.70 5.84
N PRO A 133 -2.31 18.47 5.70
CA PRO A 133 -2.63 17.94 4.38
C PRO A 133 -3.78 18.70 3.74
N LYS A 134 -3.67 18.94 2.45
CA LYS A 134 -4.75 19.54 1.64
C LYS A 134 -5.58 18.49 0.93
N GLU A 135 -5.05 17.29 0.79
CA GLU A 135 -5.73 16.14 0.22
C GLU A 135 -5.72 15.01 1.25
N PHE A 136 -6.87 14.38 1.49
CA PHE A 136 -6.98 13.27 2.42
C PHE A 136 -8.22 12.45 2.10
N MET A 137 -8.25 11.21 2.60
CA MET A 137 -9.39 10.33 2.40
C MET A 137 -10.62 10.85 3.13
N THR A 138 -11.78 10.77 2.47
CA THR A 138 -13.06 11.02 3.15
C THR A 138 -13.30 9.91 4.19
N ALA A 139 -14.21 10.16 5.13
CA ALA A 139 -14.59 9.16 6.13
C ALA A 139 -15.08 7.86 5.46
N LYS A 140 -15.84 7.99 4.38
CA LYS A 140 -16.35 6.85 3.60
C LYS A 140 -15.23 6.06 2.94
N GLN A 141 -14.28 6.75 2.30
CA GLN A 141 -13.11 6.10 1.71
C GLN A 141 -12.28 5.38 2.77
N LYS A 142 -12.02 6.05 3.90
CA LYS A 142 -11.23 5.47 4.99
C LYS A 142 -11.88 4.20 5.52
N LYS A 143 -13.19 4.21 5.74
CA LYS A 143 -13.93 3.03 6.21
C LYS A 143 -13.79 1.86 5.24
N LYS A 144 -13.93 2.12 3.95
CA LYS A 144 -13.79 1.11 2.90
C LYS A 144 -12.37 0.54 2.85
N VAL A 145 -11.37 1.41 2.92
CA VAL A 145 -9.96 1.01 2.91
C VAL A 145 -9.62 0.17 4.14
N MET A 146 -10.05 0.59 5.32
CA MET A 146 -9.83 -0.17 6.56
C MET A 146 -10.47 -1.56 6.48
N SER A 147 -11.66 -1.66 5.90
CA SER A 147 -12.33 -2.94 5.69
C SER A 147 -11.48 -3.88 4.84
N ARG A 148 -10.80 -3.36 3.81
CA ARG A 148 -9.87 -4.17 2.99
C ARG A 148 -8.63 -4.58 3.76
N VAL A 149 -8.05 -3.67 4.54
CA VAL A 149 -6.84 -3.97 5.33
C VAL A 149 -7.09 -5.06 6.36
N LEU A 150 -8.28 -5.09 6.95
CA LEU A 150 -8.64 -6.02 8.01
C LEU A 150 -9.36 -7.27 7.50
N GLU A 151 -9.46 -7.44 6.18
CA GLU A 151 -10.08 -8.61 5.55
C GLU A 151 -9.36 -9.89 5.96
N ASP A 152 -10.11 -10.97 6.12
CA ASP A 152 -9.53 -12.30 6.35
C ASP A 152 -9.17 -12.91 4.99
N PHE A 153 -7.88 -13.01 4.72
CA PHE A 153 -7.38 -13.55 3.46
C PHE A 153 -7.07 -15.05 3.52
N ARG A 154 -7.28 -15.70 4.66
CA ARG A 154 -7.00 -17.13 4.83
C ARG A 154 -8.23 -18.01 4.66
#